data_13414e34854cba845e3530897f484c7a
#
_entry.id   13414e34854cba845e3530897f484c7a
#
_cell.length_a   1.000
_cell.length_b   1.000
_cell.length_c   1.000
_cell.angle_alpha   90.00
_cell.angle_beta   90.00
_cell.angle_gamma   90.00
#
_symmetry.space_group_name_H-M   'P 1'
#
loop_
_entity.id
_entity.type
_entity.pdbx_description
1 polymer ?
#
loop_
_entity_poly.entity_id
_entity_poly.type
_entity_poly.pdbx_seq_one_letter_code
_entity_poly.pdbx_strand_id
1 'polypeptide(L)'
;MKHAEIKITLTEWLITEIGIDIIDYGDDWGMEDRLLLSLEKWRTFIKPWQAKLYRVDKDHGVLVYQHSDGRVGNLIPDLIEIGVDILNIQRECNNWPRIIKEHGDQITMWGEE
;
A
#
# COMPACT_ATOMS: atom_id res chain seq x y z
N MET A 1 4.95 15.26 -7.55
CA MET A 1 4.16 14.78 -8.70
C MET A 1 2.73 15.27 -8.56
N LYS A 2 2.20 15.88 -9.60
CA LYS A 2 0.87 16.54 -9.54
C LYS A 2 -0.27 15.57 -9.19
N HIS A 3 -0.22 14.36 -9.72
CA HIS A 3 -1.23 13.33 -9.44
C HIS A 3 -1.23 12.95 -7.95
N ALA A 4 -0.08 12.79 -7.35
CA ALA A 4 0.04 12.47 -5.93
C ALA A 4 -0.44 13.63 -5.05
N GLU A 5 -0.18 14.87 -5.45
CA GLU A 5 -0.65 16.05 -4.74
C GLU A 5 -2.17 16.13 -4.74
N ILE A 6 -2.81 15.78 -5.87
CA ILE A 6 -4.27 15.72 -5.97
C ILE A 6 -4.83 14.66 -5.03
N LYS A 7 -4.21 13.47 -4.99
CA LYS A 7 -4.62 12.40 -4.08
C LYS A 7 -4.50 12.82 -2.61
N ILE A 8 -3.42 13.48 -2.26
CA ILE A 8 -3.19 13.97 -0.90
C ILE A 8 -4.28 14.96 -0.50
N THR A 9 -4.55 15.94 -1.36
CA THR A 9 -5.59 16.96 -1.11
C THR A 9 -6.97 16.32 -0.95
N LEU A 10 -7.33 15.39 -1.83
CA LEU A 10 -8.61 14.69 -1.77
C LEU A 10 -8.72 13.86 -0.48
N THR A 11 -7.66 13.18 -0.11
CA THR A 11 -7.62 12.37 1.11
C THR A 11 -7.80 13.24 2.36
N GLU A 12 -7.10 14.36 2.44
CA GLU A 12 -7.27 15.32 3.54
C GLU A 12 -8.71 15.80 3.65
N TRP A 13 -9.34 16.09 2.52
CA TRP A 13 -10.73 16.53 2.49
C TRP A 13 -11.67 15.42 2.98
N LEU A 14 -11.49 14.19 2.54
CA LEU A 14 -12.29 13.04 2.97
C LEU A 14 -12.17 12.83 4.49
N ILE A 15 -10.98 12.95 5.03
CA ILE A 15 -10.74 12.76 6.46
C ILE A 15 -11.39 13.88 7.28
N THR A 16 -11.16 15.13 6.89
CA THR A 16 -11.58 16.29 7.68
C THR A 16 -13.05 16.63 7.54
N GLU A 17 -13.63 16.46 6.35
CA GLU A 17 -15.01 16.86 6.08
C GLU A 17 -16.02 15.72 6.21
N ILE A 18 -15.61 14.48 5.92
CA ILE A 18 -16.52 13.32 5.97
C ILE A 18 -16.27 12.47 7.20
N GLY A 19 -15.00 12.31 7.60
CA GLY A 19 -14.61 11.48 8.75
C GLY A 19 -14.62 10.00 8.41
N ILE A 20 -13.52 9.53 7.82
CA ILE A 20 -13.35 8.12 7.44
C ILE A 20 -12.45 7.41 8.44
N ASP A 21 -12.61 6.10 8.58
CA ASP A 21 -11.81 5.26 9.47
C ASP A 21 -10.76 4.45 8.72
N ILE A 22 -11.06 4.07 7.48
CA ILE A 22 -10.20 3.27 6.62
C ILE A 22 -10.24 3.88 5.23
N ILE A 23 -9.08 3.96 4.58
CA ILE A 23 -9.00 4.37 3.18
C ILE A 23 -8.38 3.24 2.36
N ASP A 24 -8.99 2.97 1.21
CA ASP A 24 -8.57 1.91 0.29
C ASP A 24 -7.92 2.55 -0.94
N TYR A 25 -6.64 2.26 -1.13
CA TYR A 25 -5.90 2.67 -2.32
C TYR A 25 -5.70 1.48 -3.25
N GLY A 26 -5.93 1.68 -4.52
CA GLY A 26 -5.69 0.68 -5.55
C GLY A 26 -4.58 1.11 -6.49
N ASP A 27 -3.57 0.27 -6.61
CA ASP A 27 -2.46 0.44 -7.56
C ASP A 27 -2.09 -0.94 -8.09
N ASP A 28 -1.35 -0.96 -9.19
CA ASP A 28 -0.88 -2.22 -9.77
C ASP A 28 0.62 -2.13 -10.00
N TRP A 29 1.39 -2.60 -9.02
CA TRP A 29 2.85 -2.52 -9.05
C TRP A 29 3.52 -3.79 -9.53
N GLY A 30 2.75 -4.85 -9.73
CA GLY A 30 3.28 -6.16 -10.08
C GLY A 30 2.77 -6.70 -11.39
N MET A 31 3.58 -7.59 -11.96
CA MET A 31 3.21 -8.50 -13.04
C MET A 31 3.07 -9.89 -12.45
N GLU A 32 2.71 -10.89 -13.26
CA GLU A 32 2.48 -12.25 -12.78
C GLU A 32 3.71 -12.85 -12.06
N ASP A 33 4.90 -12.55 -12.54
CA ASP A 33 6.15 -13.15 -12.07
C ASP A 33 7.17 -12.17 -11.50
N ARG A 34 6.90 -10.87 -11.54
CA ARG A 34 7.84 -9.84 -11.10
C ARG A 34 7.16 -8.51 -10.87
N LEU A 35 7.92 -7.54 -10.34
CA LEU A 35 7.48 -6.15 -10.27
C LEU A 35 7.43 -5.51 -11.65
N LEU A 36 6.50 -4.58 -11.85
CA LEU A 36 6.40 -3.79 -13.08
C LEU A 36 7.62 -2.88 -13.24
N LEU A 37 8.04 -2.25 -12.15
CA LEU A 37 9.29 -1.51 -12.04
C LEU A 37 10.26 -2.28 -11.15
N SER A 38 11.57 -2.09 -11.34
CA SER A 38 12.54 -2.65 -10.41
C SER A 38 12.29 -2.10 -9.01
N LEU A 39 12.71 -2.84 -7.99
CA LEU A 39 12.57 -2.41 -6.61
C LEU A 39 13.24 -1.05 -6.37
N GLU A 40 14.41 -0.84 -6.96
CA GLU A 40 15.14 0.42 -6.88
C GLU A 40 14.34 1.59 -7.48
N LYS A 41 13.77 1.39 -8.67
CA LYS A 41 12.96 2.43 -9.32
C LYS A 41 11.67 2.71 -8.56
N TRP A 42 11.04 1.66 -8.04
CA TRP A 42 9.85 1.81 -7.21
C TRP A 42 10.18 2.66 -5.96
N ARG A 43 11.29 2.37 -5.31
CA ARG A 43 11.74 3.13 -4.13
C ARG A 43 12.07 4.58 -4.46
N THR A 44 12.60 4.84 -5.66
CA THR A 44 12.97 6.19 -6.08
C THR A 44 11.77 7.02 -6.49
N PHE A 45 10.85 6.46 -7.29
CA PHE A 45 9.80 7.22 -7.96
C PHE A 45 8.40 7.06 -7.32
N ILE A 46 8.12 5.96 -6.68
CA ILE A 46 6.79 5.68 -6.12
C ILE A 46 6.78 5.84 -4.60
N LYS A 47 7.69 5.19 -3.91
CA LYS A 47 7.72 5.14 -2.44
C LYS A 47 7.63 6.50 -1.75
N PRO A 48 8.37 7.55 -2.17
CA PRO A 48 8.31 8.84 -1.47
C PRO A 48 6.91 9.47 -1.49
N TRP A 49 6.19 9.33 -2.60
CA TRP A 49 4.84 9.86 -2.74
C TRP A 49 3.81 9.04 -1.98
N GLN A 50 3.95 7.71 -1.98
CA GLN A 50 3.10 6.84 -1.18
C GLN A 50 3.32 7.10 0.32
N ALA A 51 4.56 7.31 0.73
CA ALA A 51 4.88 7.66 2.12
C ALA A 51 4.19 8.95 2.55
N LYS A 52 4.20 9.99 1.71
CA LYS A 52 3.52 11.25 1.99
C LYS A 52 2.00 11.07 2.07
N LEU A 53 1.43 10.30 1.16
CA LEU A 53 0.00 10.02 1.11
C LEU A 53 -0.45 9.27 2.38
N TYR A 54 0.24 8.20 2.73
CA TYR A 54 -0.10 7.40 3.91
C TYR A 54 0.12 8.17 5.21
N ARG A 55 1.07 9.08 5.24
CA ARG A 55 1.32 9.93 6.42
C ARG A 55 0.10 10.77 6.78
N VAL A 56 -0.59 11.31 5.79
CA VAL A 56 -1.83 12.05 6.02
C VAL A 56 -2.84 11.18 6.77
N ASP A 57 -2.99 9.94 6.33
CA ASP A 57 -3.91 9.00 6.96
C ASP A 57 -3.47 8.65 8.39
N LYS A 58 -2.21 8.32 8.55
CA LYS A 58 -1.67 7.92 9.86
C LYS A 58 -1.72 9.06 10.87
N ASP A 59 -1.47 10.29 10.44
CA ASP A 59 -1.55 11.47 11.32
C ASP A 59 -2.97 11.73 11.82
N HIS A 60 -3.99 11.22 11.14
CA HIS A 60 -5.39 11.37 11.53
C HIS A 60 -6.00 10.07 12.09
N GLY A 61 -5.20 9.06 12.35
CA GLY A 61 -5.67 7.78 12.89
C GLY A 61 -6.47 6.94 11.90
N VAL A 62 -6.31 7.17 10.60
CA VAL A 62 -6.99 6.42 9.54
C VAL A 62 -6.14 5.21 9.15
N LEU A 63 -6.77 4.04 9.04
CA LEU A 63 -6.11 2.82 8.59
C LEU A 63 -5.91 2.85 7.08
N VAL A 64 -4.72 2.44 6.64
CA VAL A 64 -4.37 2.37 5.23
C VAL A 64 -4.55 0.95 4.72
N TYR A 65 -5.46 0.79 3.76
CA TYR A 65 -5.69 -0.45 3.01
C TYR A 65 -5.12 -0.25 1.62
N GLN A 66 -4.17 -1.09 1.22
CA GLN A 66 -3.53 -0.99 -0.09
C GLN A 66 -3.77 -2.25 -0.90
N HIS A 67 -4.28 -2.08 -2.11
CA HIS A 67 -4.42 -3.15 -3.10
C HIS A 67 -3.32 -3.03 -4.16
N SER A 68 -2.79 -4.16 -4.58
CA SER A 68 -1.95 -4.24 -5.77
C SER A 68 -2.14 -5.59 -6.46
N ASP A 69 -2.35 -5.57 -7.76
CA ASP A 69 -2.28 -6.78 -8.55
C ASP A 69 -0.83 -7.20 -8.74
N GLY A 70 -0.64 -8.46 -9.11
CA GLY A 70 0.65 -9.00 -9.48
C GLY A 70 1.53 -9.40 -8.30
N ARG A 71 2.76 -9.77 -8.62
CA ARG A 71 3.74 -10.24 -7.66
C ARG A 71 4.46 -9.06 -7.02
N VAL A 72 4.13 -8.77 -5.76
CA VAL A 72 4.63 -7.61 -5.04
C VAL A 72 5.26 -7.95 -3.69
N GLY A 73 5.53 -9.23 -3.44
CA GLY A 73 6.09 -9.66 -2.15
C GLY A 73 7.35 -8.92 -1.73
N ASN A 74 8.17 -8.51 -2.68
CA ASN A 74 9.40 -7.77 -2.40
C ASN A 74 9.16 -6.35 -1.90
N LEU A 75 7.95 -5.81 -2.07
CA LEU A 75 7.59 -4.48 -1.58
C LEU A 75 7.09 -4.48 -0.14
N ILE A 76 6.76 -5.62 0.43
CA ILE A 76 6.09 -5.69 1.73
C ILE A 76 6.88 -5.00 2.85
N PRO A 77 8.19 -5.20 3.01
CA PRO A 77 8.93 -4.45 4.03
C PRO A 77 8.83 -2.95 3.87
N ASP A 78 8.88 -2.45 2.64
CA ASP A 78 8.75 -1.03 2.33
C ASP A 78 7.34 -0.53 2.64
N LEU A 79 6.30 -1.30 2.31
CA LEU A 79 4.91 -0.93 2.58
C LEU A 79 4.63 -0.84 4.09
N ILE A 80 5.17 -1.75 4.86
CA ILE A 80 5.09 -1.71 6.32
C ILE A 80 5.77 -0.44 6.85
N GLU A 81 6.96 -0.16 6.37
CA GLU A 81 7.75 1.01 6.79
C GLU A 81 6.98 2.32 6.58
N ILE A 82 6.29 2.46 5.45
CA ILE A 82 5.58 3.70 5.12
C ILE A 82 4.14 3.76 5.61
N GLY A 83 3.64 2.72 6.27
CA GLY A 83 2.40 2.80 7.04
C GLY A 83 1.20 2.02 6.52
N VAL A 84 1.37 1.04 5.64
CA VAL A 84 0.26 0.17 5.22
C VAL A 84 -0.15 -0.71 6.39
N ASP A 85 -1.42 -0.70 6.73
CA ASP A 85 -2.00 -1.53 7.79
C ASP A 85 -2.58 -2.83 7.27
N ILE A 86 -3.26 -2.76 6.13
CA ILE A 86 -3.94 -3.89 5.50
C ILE A 86 -3.49 -3.99 4.05
N LEU A 87 -3.05 -5.18 3.65
CA LEU A 87 -2.56 -5.41 2.29
C LEU A 87 -3.43 -6.45 1.58
N ASN A 88 -3.92 -6.08 0.39
CA ASN A 88 -4.69 -6.96 -0.48
C ASN A 88 -3.88 -7.25 -1.75
N ILE A 89 -3.39 -8.46 -1.89
CA ILE A 89 -2.61 -8.91 -3.04
C ILE A 89 -3.06 -10.28 -3.51
N GLN A 90 -2.78 -10.59 -4.76
CA GLN A 90 -3.20 -11.86 -5.37
C GLN A 90 -2.46 -13.06 -4.76
N ARG A 91 -3.20 -14.11 -4.44
CA ARG A 91 -2.62 -15.34 -3.89
C ARG A 91 -1.81 -16.11 -4.94
N GLU A 92 -2.25 -16.09 -6.18
CA GLU A 92 -1.62 -16.85 -7.26
C GLU A 92 -0.17 -16.44 -7.51
N CYS A 93 0.13 -15.18 -7.30
CA CYS A 93 1.46 -14.60 -7.57
C CYS A 93 2.33 -14.46 -6.32
N ASN A 94 1.75 -14.66 -5.13
CA ASN A 94 2.43 -14.35 -3.88
C ASN A 94 2.30 -15.48 -2.86
N ASN A 95 3.38 -15.77 -2.16
CA ASN A 95 3.40 -16.82 -1.16
C ASN A 95 2.83 -16.30 0.17
N TRP A 96 1.52 -16.34 0.33
CA TRP A 96 0.83 -15.84 1.51
C TRP A 96 1.26 -16.51 2.82
N PRO A 97 1.40 -17.85 2.90
CA PRO A 97 1.85 -18.46 4.15
C PRO A 97 3.20 -17.93 4.62
N ARG A 98 4.13 -17.72 3.70
CA ARG A 98 5.44 -17.14 4.00
C ARG A 98 5.33 -15.69 4.46
N ILE A 99 4.51 -14.90 3.76
CA ILE A 99 4.30 -13.48 4.09
C ILE A 99 3.70 -13.35 5.49
N ILE A 100 2.70 -14.16 5.82
CA ILE A 100 2.06 -14.16 7.13
C ILE A 100 3.08 -14.55 8.21
N LYS A 101 3.91 -15.54 7.93
CA LYS A 101 4.95 -15.99 8.87
C LYS A 101 5.97 -14.90 9.13
N GLU A 102 6.42 -14.21 8.11
CA GLU A 102 7.48 -13.20 8.21
C GLU A 102 6.98 -11.84 8.68
N HIS A 103 5.75 -11.46 8.32
CA HIS A 103 5.24 -10.10 8.49
C HIS A 103 3.85 -10.00 9.15
N GLY A 104 3.24 -11.11 9.51
CA GLY A 104 1.87 -11.12 10.02
C GLY A 104 1.64 -10.40 11.33
N ASP A 105 2.71 -10.11 12.08
CA ASP A 105 2.65 -9.31 13.29
C ASP A 105 2.69 -7.79 13.02
N GLN A 106 3.02 -7.39 11.79
CA GLN A 106 3.18 -5.99 11.40
C GLN A 106 2.15 -5.52 10.38
N ILE A 107 1.56 -6.44 9.62
CA ILE A 107 0.61 -6.11 8.57
C ILE A 107 -0.50 -7.18 8.51
N THR A 108 -1.71 -6.74 8.26
CA THR A 108 -2.85 -7.64 8.08
C THR A 108 -3.02 -7.97 6.61
N MET A 109 -3.05 -9.26 6.28
CA MET A 109 -3.34 -9.71 4.93
C MET A 109 -4.85 -9.91 4.78
N TRP A 110 -5.42 -9.23 3.82
CA TRP A 110 -6.84 -9.35 3.51
C TRP A 110 -6.97 -9.68 2.03
N GLY A 111 -7.63 -10.75 1.70
CA GLY A 111 -7.69 -11.12 0.31
C GLY A 111 -8.85 -12.00 -0.05
N GLU A 112 -9.06 -12.07 -1.34
CA GLU A 112 -10.02 -12.99 -1.93
C GLU A 112 -9.43 -14.39 -1.94
N GLU A 113 -10.29 -15.32 -1.87
CA GLU A 113 -9.92 -16.73 -1.97
C GLU A 113 -9.65 -17.16 -3.42
#